data_934565612ad65b6aa0c7e5ef59ed6402
#
_entry.id   934565612ad65b6aa0c7e5ef59ed6402
#
_cell.length_a   1.000
_cell.length_b   1.000
_cell.length_c   1.000
_cell.angle_alpha   90.00
_cell.angle_beta   90.00
_cell.angle_gamma   90.00
#
_symmetry.space_group_name_H-M   'P 1'
#
loop_
_entity.id
_entity.type
_entity.pdbx_description
1 polymer ?
#
loop_
_entity_poly.entity_id
_entity_poly.type
_entity_poly.pdbx_seq_one_letter_code
_entity_poly.pdbx_strand_id
1 'polypeptide(L)'
;MWTVAKIRADYEGWWLFSDWTDQIVEQYHFETYEAMMNFYNSLILKSKDYYDNYLVGKYNIHAFYNNCELGFCEDCDEDLQIFYSYIVLNNNEVYYNLPNIE
;
A
#
# COMPACT_ATOMS: atom_id res chain seq x y z
N MET A 1 -13.18 11.95 7.49
CA MET A 1 -11.70 11.94 7.62
C MET A 1 -11.13 10.97 6.61
N TRP A 2 -10.18 11.43 5.83
CA TRP A 2 -9.47 10.60 4.86
C TRP A 2 -8.16 10.10 5.48
N THR A 3 -7.82 8.86 5.18
CA THR A 3 -6.60 8.24 5.72
C THR A 3 -5.84 7.56 4.58
N VAL A 4 -4.52 7.73 4.56
CA VAL A 4 -3.63 6.92 3.73
C VAL A 4 -2.88 6.01 4.68
N ALA A 5 -3.07 4.70 4.54
CA ALA A 5 -2.42 3.70 5.37
C ALA A 5 -1.36 2.96 4.55
N LYS A 6 -0.13 2.93 5.07
CA LYS A 6 0.95 2.14 4.47
C LYS A 6 0.98 0.79 5.15
N ILE A 7 0.90 -0.28 4.35
CA ILE A 7 1.03 -1.64 4.86
C ILE A 7 2.32 -2.28 4.34
N ARG A 8 2.87 -3.18 5.16
CA ARG A 8 4.02 -4.00 4.83
C ARG A 8 3.61 -5.46 5.04
N ALA A 9 3.57 -6.23 3.96
CA ALA A 9 3.05 -7.59 4.01
C ALA A 9 3.76 -8.49 2.98
N ASP A 10 3.54 -9.79 3.09
CA ASP A 10 4.03 -10.77 2.15
C ASP A 10 3.04 -11.04 1.00
N TYR A 11 2.15 -10.07 0.74
CA TYR A 11 1.18 -10.11 -0.34
C TYR A 11 0.94 -8.69 -0.87
N GLU A 12 0.40 -8.60 -2.07
CA GLU A 12 0.03 -7.33 -2.70
C GLU A 12 -1.17 -6.72 -1.96
N GLY A 13 -1.13 -5.41 -1.70
CA GLY A 13 -2.11 -4.74 -0.84
C GLY A 13 -3.55 -4.78 -1.32
N TRP A 14 -3.78 -4.95 -2.61
CA TRP A 14 -5.16 -4.97 -3.15
C TRP A 14 -5.98 -6.20 -2.78
N TRP A 15 -5.36 -7.23 -2.22
CA TRP A 15 -6.10 -8.42 -1.76
C TRP A 15 -6.97 -8.15 -0.55
N LEU A 16 -6.55 -7.23 0.32
CA LEU A 16 -7.31 -6.76 1.49
C LEU A 16 -7.87 -7.94 2.32
N PHE A 17 -6.98 -8.87 2.67
CA PHE A 17 -7.35 -9.99 3.54
C PHE A 17 -7.92 -9.48 4.86
N SER A 18 -8.71 -10.28 5.56
CA SER A 18 -9.43 -9.84 6.76
C SER A 18 -8.56 -9.23 7.85
N ASP A 19 -7.27 -9.57 7.86
CA ASP A 19 -6.29 -9.07 8.84
C ASP A 19 -5.36 -7.98 8.27
N TRP A 20 -5.70 -7.38 7.11
CA TRP A 20 -4.82 -6.42 6.45
C TRP A 20 -4.47 -5.22 7.36
N THR A 21 -5.38 -4.83 8.26
CA THR A 21 -5.14 -3.71 9.17
C THR A 21 -4.02 -3.98 10.17
N ASP A 22 -3.74 -5.25 10.46
CA ASP A 22 -2.62 -5.65 11.34
C ASP A 22 -1.27 -5.41 10.66
N GLN A 23 -1.26 -5.20 9.35
CA GLN A 23 -0.05 -4.96 8.58
C GLN A 23 0.29 -3.47 8.43
N ILE A 24 -0.54 -2.58 8.97
CA ILE A 24 -0.33 -1.13 8.87
C ILE A 24 0.93 -0.74 9.65
N VAL A 25 1.85 -0.05 8.97
CA VAL A 25 3.09 0.45 9.59
C VAL A 25 3.09 1.96 9.75
N GLU A 26 2.32 2.68 8.92
CA GLU A 26 2.19 4.14 9.00
C GLU A 26 0.79 4.55 8.58
N GLN A 27 0.28 5.64 9.15
CA GLN A 27 -1.00 6.24 8.76
C GLN A 27 -0.87 7.75 8.68
N TYR A 28 -1.58 8.35 7.73
CA TYR A 28 -1.64 9.79 7.51
C TYR A 28 -3.10 10.20 7.36
N HIS A 29 -3.53 11.24 8.07
CA HIS A 29 -4.93 11.66 8.13
C HIS A 29 -5.12 13.03 7.49
N PHE A 30 -6.24 13.19 6.75
CA PHE A 30 -6.57 14.41 6.03
C PHE A 30 -8.05 14.73 6.18
N GLU A 31 -8.37 16.02 6.27
CA GLU A 31 -9.77 16.45 6.41
C GLU A 31 -10.52 16.46 5.07
N THR A 32 -9.81 16.66 3.96
CA THR A 32 -10.42 16.76 2.64
C THR A 32 -9.87 15.72 1.68
N TYR A 33 -10.68 15.36 0.68
CA TYR A 33 -10.25 14.48 -0.40
C TYR A 33 -9.07 15.09 -1.17
N GLU A 34 -9.14 16.40 -1.46
CA GLU A 34 -8.10 17.08 -2.23
C GLU A 34 -6.74 17.03 -1.53
N ALA A 35 -6.70 17.31 -0.23
CA ALA A 35 -5.46 17.24 0.54
C ALA A 35 -4.92 15.81 0.57
N MET A 36 -5.79 14.82 0.76
CA MET A 36 -5.42 13.42 0.73
C MET A 36 -4.84 13.03 -0.62
N MET A 37 -5.50 13.40 -1.73
CA MET A 37 -5.05 13.03 -3.07
C MET A 37 -3.72 13.70 -3.45
N ASN A 38 -3.51 14.95 -3.05
CA ASN A 38 -2.22 15.62 -3.29
C ASN A 38 -1.08 14.88 -2.58
N PHE A 39 -1.30 14.47 -1.35
CA PHE A 39 -0.33 13.67 -0.60
C PHE A 39 -0.13 12.29 -1.25
N TYR A 40 -1.22 11.60 -1.58
CA TYR A 40 -1.19 10.26 -2.16
C TYR A 40 -0.44 10.24 -3.49
N ASN A 41 -0.74 11.20 -4.38
CA ASN A 41 -0.05 11.30 -5.68
C ASN A 41 1.45 11.50 -5.49
N SER A 42 1.86 12.40 -4.59
CA SER A 42 3.28 12.63 -4.30
C SER A 42 3.94 11.38 -3.74
N LEU A 43 3.22 10.67 -2.86
CA LEU A 43 3.73 9.46 -2.22
C LEU A 43 3.96 8.35 -3.24
N ILE A 44 3.01 8.15 -4.17
CA ILE A 44 3.13 7.16 -5.23
C ILE A 44 4.33 7.47 -6.13
N LEU A 45 4.48 8.74 -6.56
CA LEU A 45 5.60 9.14 -7.42
C LEU A 45 6.96 8.95 -6.73
N LYS A 46 7.06 9.33 -5.47
CA LYS A 46 8.28 9.11 -4.67
C LYS A 46 8.59 7.63 -4.51
N SER A 47 7.56 6.82 -4.29
CA SER A 47 7.73 5.39 -4.11
C SER A 47 8.17 4.69 -5.39
N LYS A 48 7.72 5.14 -6.55
CA LYS A 48 8.18 4.64 -7.85
C LYS A 48 9.69 4.84 -8.03
N ASP A 49 10.23 5.94 -7.50
CA ASP A 49 11.67 6.22 -7.55
C ASP A 49 12.45 5.49 -6.45
N TYR A 50 11.81 5.28 -5.31
CA TYR A 50 12.49 4.72 -4.13
C TYR A 50 12.61 3.20 -4.18
N TYR A 51 11.54 2.50 -4.55
CA TYR A 51 11.53 1.04 -4.60
C TYR A 51 12.02 0.54 -5.96
N ASP A 52 12.60 -0.66 -5.97
CA ASP A 52 13.13 -1.26 -7.20
C ASP A 52 12.05 -1.57 -8.22
N ASN A 53 10.89 -2.00 -7.74
CA ASN A 53 9.79 -2.48 -8.59
C ASN A 53 8.44 -2.08 -8.04
N TYR A 54 7.42 -2.08 -8.90
CA TYR A 54 6.03 -1.92 -8.46
C TYR A 54 5.07 -2.65 -9.40
N LEU A 55 3.89 -2.98 -8.85
CA LEU A 55 2.77 -3.56 -9.57
C LEU A 55 1.53 -2.73 -9.29
N VAL A 56 0.63 -2.60 -10.27
CA VAL A 56 -0.67 -1.97 -10.09
C VAL A 56 -1.73 -3.03 -10.27
N GLY A 57 -2.52 -3.27 -9.25
CA GLY A 57 -3.54 -4.31 -9.26
C GLY A 57 -4.96 -3.78 -9.13
N LYS A 58 -5.80 -4.50 -8.38
CA LYS A 58 -7.21 -4.15 -8.19
C LYS A 58 -7.35 -2.75 -7.58
N TYR A 59 -8.37 -2.03 -8.00
CA TYR A 59 -8.73 -0.70 -7.47
C TYR A 59 -7.62 0.33 -7.67
N ASN A 60 -6.70 0.11 -8.62
CA ASN A 60 -5.50 0.94 -8.84
C ASN A 60 -4.58 1.03 -7.62
N ILE A 61 -4.61 0.03 -6.75
CA ILE A 61 -3.71 -0.05 -5.61
C ILE A 61 -2.35 -0.51 -6.10
N HIS A 62 -1.31 0.23 -5.70
CA HIS A 62 0.08 -0.09 -6.02
C HIS A 62 0.68 -1.00 -4.96
N ALA A 63 1.51 -1.94 -5.39
CA ALA A 63 2.35 -2.73 -4.49
C ALA A 63 3.81 -2.50 -4.90
N PHE A 64 4.60 -1.96 -3.99
CA PHE A 64 6.03 -1.67 -4.22
C PHE A 64 6.87 -2.75 -3.55
N TYR A 65 7.97 -3.12 -4.20
CA TYR A 65 8.86 -4.11 -3.61
C TYR A 65 10.31 -3.90 -4.06
N ASN A 66 11.23 -4.39 -3.25
CA ASN A 66 12.66 -4.37 -3.53
C ASN A 66 13.14 -5.78 -3.85
N ASN A 67 14.08 -5.90 -4.80
CA ASN A 67 14.56 -7.20 -5.29
C ASN A 67 15.15 -8.10 -4.20
N CYS A 68 15.77 -7.50 -3.18
CA CYS A 68 16.46 -8.24 -2.13
C CYS A 68 15.75 -8.20 -0.78
N GLU A 69 14.53 -7.64 -0.71
CA GLU A 69 13.78 -7.56 0.55
C GLU A 69 12.78 -8.71 0.63
N LEU A 70 13.13 -9.72 1.40
CA LEU A 70 12.34 -10.93 1.57
C LEU A 70 12.04 -11.14 3.06
N GLY A 71 10.83 -11.62 3.35
CA GLY A 71 10.44 -12.07 4.67
C GLY A 71 10.62 -13.59 4.76
N PHE A 72 11.23 -14.07 5.83
CA PHE A 72 11.40 -15.49 6.02
C PHE A 72 10.17 -16.10 6.69
N CYS A 73 9.67 -17.21 6.14
CA CYS A 73 8.56 -17.96 6.72
C CYS A 73 9.11 -19.24 7.35
N GLU A 74 9.12 -19.29 8.70
CA GLU A 74 9.65 -20.47 9.42
C GLU A 74 8.81 -21.72 9.16
N ASP A 75 7.47 -21.55 9.04
CA ASP A 75 6.57 -22.67 8.81
C ASP A 75 6.72 -23.26 7.41
N CYS A 76 7.03 -22.41 6.43
CA CYS A 76 7.16 -22.80 5.03
C CYS A 76 8.61 -23.10 4.63
N ASP A 77 9.57 -22.69 5.44
CA ASP A 77 11.00 -22.73 5.15
C ASP A 77 11.33 -22.07 3.80
N GLU A 78 10.64 -20.96 3.50
CA GLU A 78 10.78 -20.19 2.26
C GLU A 78 10.92 -18.71 2.56
N ASP A 79 11.66 -18.00 1.70
CA ASP A 79 11.70 -16.54 1.69
C ASP A 79 10.52 -16.00 0.88
N LEU A 80 9.75 -15.10 1.49
CA LEU A 80 8.59 -14.47 0.85
C LEU A 80 8.91 -13.03 0.48
N GLN A 81 8.50 -12.61 -0.73
CA GLN A 81 8.65 -11.24 -1.16
C GLN A 81 7.81 -10.32 -0.27
N ILE A 82 8.41 -9.24 0.22
CA ILE A 82 7.72 -8.22 1.00
C ILE A 82 7.23 -7.13 0.07
N PHE A 83 5.95 -6.74 0.23
CA PHE A 83 5.32 -5.66 -0.52
C PHE A 83 4.93 -4.52 0.39
N TYR A 84 5.08 -3.30 -0.11
CA TYR A 84 4.58 -2.07 0.53
C TYR A 84 3.44 -1.52 -0.32
N SER A 85 2.30 -1.30 0.29
CA SER A 85 1.13 -0.78 -0.40
C SER A 85 0.49 0.35 0.39
N TYR A 86 -0.22 1.22 -0.32
CA TYR A 86 -0.92 2.35 0.29
C TYR A 86 -2.41 2.15 0.07
N ILE A 87 -3.17 2.07 1.17
CA ILE A 87 -4.61 1.89 1.15
C ILE A 87 -5.26 3.19 1.60
N VAL A 88 -6.20 3.69 0.80
CA VAL A 88 -6.94 4.91 1.12
C VAL A 88 -8.24 4.53 1.81
N LEU A 89 -8.54 5.22 2.91
CA LEU A 89 -9.75 5.00 3.70
C LEU A 89 -10.53 6.30 3.78
N ASN A 90 -11.85 6.20 3.71
CA ASN A 90 -12.77 7.31 3.97
C ASN A 90 -13.66 6.92 5.14
N ASN A 91 -13.55 7.65 6.25
CA ASN A 91 -14.27 7.35 7.49
C ASN A 91 -14.08 5.90 7.93
N ASN A 92 -12.83 5.41 7.87
CA ASN A 92 -12.42 4.06 8.25
C ASN A 92 -12.91 2.94 7.30
N GLU A 93 -13.44 3.30 6.15
CA GLU A 93 -13.83 2.34 5.12
C GLU A 93 -12.89 2.45 3.92
N VAL A 94 -12.52 1.31 3.32
CA VAL A 94 -11.63 1.29 2.15
C VAL A 94 -12.28 2.02 0.98
N TYR A 95 -11.51 2.93 0.38
CA TYR A 95 -11.94 3.69 -0.78
C TYR A 95 -11.45 2.97 -2.05
N TYR A 96 -12.38 2.51 -2.88
CA TYR A 96 -12.06 1.67 -4.04
C TYR A 96 -11.95 2.43 -5.37
N ASN A 97 -12.19 3.74 -5.36
CA ASN A 97 -12.27 4.52 -6.61
C ASN A 97 -11.01 5.36 -6.87
N LEU A 98 -9.85 4.83 -6.54
CA LEU A 98 -8.59 5.52 -6.79
C LEU A 98 -8.36 5.70 -8.29
N PRO A 99 -7.84 6.88 -8.72
CA PRO A 99 -7.49 7.07 -10.12
C PRO A 99 -6.26 6.25 -10.50
N ASN A 100 -6.11 5.99 -11.79
CA ASN A 100 -4.90 5.36 -12.31
C ASN A 100 -3.80 6.41 -12.39
N ILE A 101 -2.73 6.21 -11.62
CA ILE A 101 -1.57 7.12 -11.57
C ILE A 101 -0.41 6.44 -12.31
N GLU A 102 -0.13 6.88 -13.50
CA GLU A 102 0.98 6.37 -14.31
C GLU A 102 2.08 7.39 -14.49
#